data_9ee96da0900007a2d79369b6fd1beb4b
#
_entry.id   9ee96da0900007a2d79369b6fd1beb4b
#
_cell.length_a   1.000
_cell.length_b   1.000
_cell.length_c   1.000
_cell.angle_alpha   90.00
_cell.angle_beta   90.00
_cell.angle_gamma   90.00
#
_symmetry.space_group_name_H-M   'P 1'
#
loop_
_entity.id
_entity.type
_entity.pdbx_description
1 polymer ?
#
loop_
_entity_poly.entity_id
_entity_poly.type
_entity_poly.pdbx_seq_one_letter_code
_entity_poly.pdbx_strand_id
1 'polypeptide(L)'
;MRRQNRENILGEIKMPFRTVDLCAGIGGIRKGFELTGHFTNVMTAEIDKYACMTYMHLYNDDANNDLTSEEFKVRLEIIEYDVLLAGFPCQTFSRAGLEEGFDNKEKGIIFNHLAEIIRRTRPRAVFLENVDHLIRHDKGKTFEVIINTLEKVLDYKVIGVNYGLDGEPIYNGRDFVRNSKNFGIPQNRPRTYIMAFNRQRYGNDALLNIENHLPEENDWYLYEDLNDLLEFHAEPKYYMASGYFETLIKHKEREHTKGNGFGYRIVNEPGIEHPVANTIMATGGSGKERNLVYDPQDGIGGTIIPSKKTPLNDKGIRVMTPREWGKLQGFVNYAFIDADGIDRFSFPEEISPAQQYKQFGNSVTIPVIETMAEFMINCFRVLGDIPNE
;
A
#
# COMPACT_ATOMS: atom_id res chain seq x y z
N MET A 1 -23.75 7.30 6.48
CA MET A 1 -24.57 6.35 5.70
C MET A 1 -23.91 4.99 5.46
N ARG A 2 -22.64 4.87 4.94
CA ARG A 2 -21.99 3.56 4.73
C ARG A 2 -21.79 2.71 6.00
N ARG A 3 -21.60 3.29 7.18
CA ARG A 3 -21.46 2.54 8.45
C ARG A 3 -22.72 1.80 8.90
N GLN A 4 -23.91 2.38 8.73
CA GLN A 4 -25.18 1.73 9.09
C GLN A 4 -25.47 0.52 8.18
N ASN A 5 -24.99 0.53 6.93
CA ASN A 5 -25.07 -0.65 6.05
C ASN A 5 -24.08 -1.76 6.44
N ARG A 6 -22.91 -1.42 7.04
CA ARG A 6 -21.93 -2.42 7.48
C ARG A 6 -22.44 -3.31 8.64
N GLU A 7 -23.18 -2.76 9.57
CA GLU A 7 -23.75 -3.53 10.69
C GLU A 7 -24.86 -4.52 10.25
N ASN A 8 -25.57 -4.20 9.17
CA ASN A 8 -26.62 -5.09 8.62
C ASN A 8 -26.04 -6.24 7.79
N ILE A 9 -24.84 -6.13 7.24
CA ILE A 9 -24.17 -7.17 6.44
C ILE A 9 -23.56 -8.27 7.34
N LEU A 10 -23.19 -7.97 8.58
CA LEU A 10 -22.59 -8.92 9.52
C LEU A 10 -23.53 -10.05 9.96
N GLY A 11 -24.82 -10.01 9.60
CA GLY A 11 -25.83 -11.02 9.99
C GLY A 11 -25.83 -12.32 9.18
N GLU A 12 -25.20 -12.40 8.01
CA GLU A 12 -25.35 -13.52 7.07
C GLU A 12 -24.07 -14.27 6.67
N ILE A 13 -22.87 -13.81 7.07
CA ILE A 13 -21.62 -14.48 6.67
C ILE A 13 -21.31 -15.62 7.62
N LYS A 14 -21.49 -16.84 7.16
CA LYS A 14 -21.24 -18.06 7.94
C LYS A 14 -19.81 -18.21 8.45
N MET A 15 -18.80 -17.75 7.71
CA MET A 15 -17.38 -17.63 8.13
C MET A 15 -16.63 -16.69 7.18
N PRO A 16 -15.81 -15.75 7.69
CA PRO A 16 -15.01 -14.88 6.85
C PRO A 16 -13.90 -15.68 6.13
N PHE A 17 -13.50 -15.22 4.94
CA PHE A 17 -12.32 -15.74 4.26
C PHE A 17 -11.07 -15.50 5.10
N ARG A 18 -10.25 -16.53 5.22
CA ARG A 18 -9.02 -16.47 6.02
C ARG A 18 -7.88 -15.96 5.15
N THR A 19 -7.18 -14.94 5.61
CA THR A 19 -6.03 -14.36 4.90
C THR A 19 -4.72 -14.62 5.61
N VAL A 20 -3.63 -14.66 4.86
CA VAL A 20 -2.27 -14.49 5.38
C VAL A 20 -1.67 -13.21 4.81
N ASP A 21 -0.97 -12.40 5.65
CA ASP A 21 -0.40 -11.10 5.27
C ASP A 21 1.14 -11.18 5.31
N LEU A 22 1.77 -11.20 4.14
CA LEU A 22 3.21 -11.41 3.97
C LEU A 22 3.90 -10.12 3.53
N CYS A 23 5.07 -9.81 4.10
CA CYS A 23 5.70 -8.50 4.01
C CYS A 23 4.75 -7.41 4.52
N ALA A 24 4.13 -7.68 5.67
CA ALA A 24 2.94 -7.00 6.15
C ALA A 24 3.16 -5.50 6.49
N GLY A 25 4.40 -5.08 6.77
CA GLY A 25 4.67 -3.73 7.26
C GLY A 25 3.88 -3.46 8.53
N ILE A 26 3.02 -2.44 8.50
CA ILE A 26 2.11 -2.12 9.60
C ILE A 26 0.66 -2.58 9.32
N GLY A 27 0.49 -3.59 8.47
CA GLY A 27 -0.79 -4.25 8.24
C GLY A 27 -1.79 -3.48 7.37
N GLY A 28 -1.33 -2.62 6.47
CA GLY A 28 -2.23 -1.82 5.61
C GLY A 28 -3.05 -2.66 4.64
N ILE A 29 -2.48 -3.73 4.06
CA ILE A 29 -3.21 -4.64 3.17
C ILE A 29 -4.23 -5.44 3.99
N ARG A 30 -3.81 -6.11 5.06
CA ARG A 30 -4.71 -6.77 6.00
C ARG A 30 -5.90 -5.88 6.35
N LYS A 31 -5.62 -4.63 6.78
CA LYS A 31 -6.67 -3.73 7.25
C LYS A 31 -7.69 -3.37 6.17
N GLY A 32 -7.24 -3.12 4.94
CA GLY A 32 -8.14 -2.85 3.82
C GLY A 32 -9.07 -4.04 3.52
N PHE A 33 -8.57 -5.26 3.59
CA PHE A 33 -9.38 -6.46 3.45
C PHE A 33 -10.37 -6.64 4.61
N GLU A 34 -9.91 -6.51 5.87
CA GLU A 34 -10.76 -6.64 7.06
C GLU A 34 -11.88 -5.58 7.13
N LEU A 35 -11.68 -4.37 6.58
CA LEU A 35 -12.70 -3.31 6.54
C LEU A 35 -13.98 -3.72 5.79
N THR A 36 -13.89 -4.65 4.84
CA THR A 36 -15.06 -5.17 4.10
C THR A 36 -15.95 -6.08 4.96
N GLY A 37 -15.46 -6.56 6.12
CA GLY A 37 -16.15 -7.50 6.98
C GLY A 37 -16.13 -8.96 6.49
N HIS A 38 -15.57 -9.24 5.31
CA HIS A 38 -15.55 -10.58 4.69
C HIS A 38 -14.23 -11.34 4.91
N PHE A 39 -13.21 -10.70 5.47
CA PHE A 39 -11.88 -11.30 5.65
C PHE A 39 -11.42 -11.22 7.09
N THR A 40 -10.64 -12.22 7.51
CA THR A 40 -9.94 -12.24 8.80
C THR A 40 -8.53 -12.78 8.59
N ASN A 41 -7.54 -12.12 9.19
CA ASN A 41 -6.15 -12.56 9.08
C ASN A 41 -5.85 -13.67 10.09
N VAL A 42 -5.10 -14.70 9.66
CA VAL A 42 -4.76 -15.87 10.49
C VAL A 42 -3.27 -16.08 10.67
N MET A 43 -2.43 -15.46 9.83
CA MET A 43 -0.98 -15.51 9.97
C MET A 43 -0.32 -14.35 9.25
N THR A 44 0.79 -13.85 9.81
CA THR A 44 1.50 -12.68 9.30
C THR A 44 3.00 -12.94 9.24
N ALA A 45 3.69 -12.32 8.28
CA ALA A 45 5.16 -12.28 8.24
C ALA A 45 5.68 -10.87 7.94
N GLU A 46 6.52 -10.37 8.85
CA GLU A 46 7.28 -9.12 8.74
C GLU A 46 8.60 -9.27 9.49
N ILE A 47 9.69 -8.69 8.98
CA ILE A 47 11.03 -8.78 9.59
C ILE A 47 11.55 -7.44 10.13
N ASP A 48 10.94 -6.30 9.73
CA ASP A 48 11.31 -4.99 10.30
C ASP A 48 10.82 -4.91 11.74
N LYS A 49 11.76 -4.87 12.67
CA LYS A 49 11.48 -4.82 14.11
C LYS A 49 10.47 -3.74 14.51
N TYR A 50 10.59 -2.55 13.93
CA TYR A 50 9.72 -1.43 14.30
C TYR A 50 8.33 -1.56 13.67
N ALA A 51 8.24 -2.17 12.48
CA ALA A 51 6.95 -2.50 11.88
C ALA A 51 6.24 -3.58 12.71
N CYS A 52 6.95 -4.64 13.14
CA CYS A 52 6.39 -5.68 14.03
C CYS A 52 5.86 -5.09 15.36
N MET A 53 6.59 -4.13 15.97
CA MET A 53 6.12 -3.47 17.19
C MET A 53 4.81 -2.71 16.96
N THR A 54 4.71 -1.96 15.86
CA THR A 54 3.48 -1.24 15.50
C THR A 54 2.36 -2.22 15.15
N TYR A 55 2.66 -3.30 14.43
CA TYR A 55 1.70 -4.34 14.08
C TYR A 55 1.10 -5.01 15.33
N MET A 56 1.94 -5.43 16.27
CA MET A 56 1.51 -5.97 17.56
C MET A 56 0.60 -4.98 18.32
N HIS A 57 0.96 -3.69 18.32
CA HIS A 57 0.15 -2.65 18.97
C HIS A 57 -1.23 -2.47 18.33
N LEU A 58 -1.31 -2.53 17.00
CA LEU A 58 -2.56 -2.29 16.26
C LEU A 58 -3.49 -3.50 16.24
N TYR A 59 -2.94 -4.72 16.22
CA TYR A 59 -3.73 -5.94 15.96
C TYR A 59 -3.65 -6.95 17.11
N ASN A 60 -2.81 -6.74 18.13
CA ASN A 60 -2.51 -7.73 19.16
C ASN A 60 -2.11 -9.10 18.57
N ASP A 61 -1.29 -9.06 17.51
CA ASP A 61 -0.86 -10.21 16.70
C ASP A 61 0.63 -10.10 16.38
N ASP A 62 1.38 -11.19 16.58
CA ASP A 62 2.83 -11.22 16.36
C ASP A 62 3.16 -11.43 14.88
N ALA A 63 3.62 -10.36 14.23
CA ALA A 63 4.04 -10.39 12.85
C ALA A 63 5.49 -10.84 12.64
N ASN A 64 6.29 -11.02 13.70
CA ASN A 64 7.74 -11.31 13.61
C ASN A 64 8.02 -12.72 13.09
N ASN A 65 7.82 -12.90 11.81
CA ASN A 65 8.08 -14.13 11.08
C ASN A 65 8.87 -13.84 9.80
N ASP A 66 9.82 -14.71 9.47
CA ASP A 66 10.57 -14.65 8.21
C ASP A 66 9.94 -15.60 7.18
N LEU A 67 9.27 -15.04 6.17
CA LEU A 67 8.65 -15.82 5.09
C LEU A 67 9.65 -16.62 4.25
N THR A 68 10.94 -16.29 4.32
CA THR A 68 11.99 -17.02 3.61
C THR A 68 12.40 -18.31 4.32
N SER A 69 12.11 -18.43 5.62
CA SER A 69 12.46 -19.58 6.43
C SER A 69 11.60 -20.80 6.10
N GLU A 70 12.21 -21.98 6.13
CA GLU A 70 11.48 -23.23 5.90
C GLU A 70 10.48 -23.52 7.03
N GLU A 71 10.83 -23.16 8.26
CA GLU A 71 9.95 -23.30 9.42
C GLU A 71 8.62 -22.55 9.20
N PHE A 72 8.68 -21.30 8.73
CA PHE A 72 7.48 -20.50 8.45
C PHE A 72 6.63 -21.14 7.34
N LYS A 73 7.26 -21.60 6.25
CA LYS A 73 6.55 -22.24 5.14
C LYS A 73 5.83 -23.52 5.57
N VAL A 74 6.49 -24.36 6.36
CA VAL A 74 5.87 -25.59 6.91
C VAL A 74 4.69 -25.25 7.83
N ARG A 75 4.81 -24.19 8.65
CA ARG A 75 3.68 -23.72 9.48
C ARG A 75 2.50 -23.26 8.62
N LEU A 76 2.76 -22.56 7.50
CA LEU A 76 1.71 -22.15 6.57
C LEU A 76 1.01 -23.33 5.86
N GLU A 77 1.70 -24.43 5.58
CA GLU A 77 1.11 -25.62 4.97
C GLU A 77 0.04 -26.29 5.86
N ILE A 78 0.14 -26.13 7.18
CA ILE A 78 -0.82 -26.71 8.14
C ILE A 78 -2.00 -25.76 8.42
N ILE A 79 -1.88 -24.48 8.09
CA ILE A 79 -2.94 -23.50 8.33
C ILE A 79 -3.83 -23.44 7.09
N GLU A 80 -5.13 -23.70 7.26
CA GLU A 80 -6.10 -23.44 6.21
C GLU A 80 -6.30 -21.94 6.06
N TYR A 81 -6.13 -21.43 4.86
CA TYR A 81 -6.43 -20.04 4.49
C TYR A 81 -6.86 -19.94 3.02
N ASP A 82 -7.58 -18.87 2.70
CA ASP A 82 -8.22 -18.70 1.41
C ASP A 82 -7.44 -17.75 0.50
N VAL A 83 -6.86 -16.68 1.05
CA VAL A 83 -6.22 -15.61 0.27
C VAL A 83 -4.83 -15.29 0.83
N LEU A 84 -3.85 -15.27 -0.09
CA LEU A 84 -2.51 -14.76 0.21
C LEU A 84 -2.44 -13.28 -0.18
N LEU A 85 -2.07 -12.44 0.79
CA LEU A 85 -1.82 -11.01 0.63
C LEU A 85 -0.32 -10.75 0.74
N ALA A 86 0.26 -9.93 -0.16
CA ALA A 86 1.66 -9.53 -0.03
C ALA A 86 1.97 -8.18 -0.69
N GLY A 87 2.55 -7.27 0.10
CA GLY A 87 3.19 -6.04 -0.37
C GLY A 87 4.71 -6.22 -0.43
N PHE A 88 5.24 -6.85 -1.46
CA PHE A 88 6.64 -7.27 -1.50
C PHE A 88 7.57 -6.20 -2.11
N PRO A 89 8.86 -6.13 -1.70
CA PRO A 89 9.81 -5.16 -2.25
C PRO A 89 10.15 -5.46 -3.72
N CYS A 90 10.30 -4.38 -4.53
CA CYS A 90 10.79 -4.52 -5.90
C CYS A 90 12.29 -4.84 -5.87
N GLN A 91 12.65 -6.04 -6.29
CA GLN A 91 14.03 -6.52 -6.39
C GLN A 91 14.33 -6.95 -7.84
N THR A 92 15.59 -6.95 -8.23
CA THR A 92 16.02 -7.44 -9.54
C THR A 92 15.89 -8.97 -9.62
N PHE A 93 15.29 -9.45 -10.70
CA PHE A 93 15.24 -10.88 -11.02
C PHE A 93 16.36 -11.22 -11.97
N SER A 94 17.09 -12.33 -11.77
CA SER A 94 17.88 -12.92 -12.83
C SER A 94 17.04 -13.96 -13.59
N ARG A 95 17.20 -14.02 -14.92
CA ARG A 95 16.47 -14.95 -15.79
C ARG A 95 16.71 -16.42 -15.45
N ALA A 96 17.89 -16.75 -14.92
CA ALA A 96 18.32 -18.12 -14.69
C ALA A 96 17.50 -18.86 -13.60
N GLY A 97 16.96 -18.12 -12.61
CA GLY A 97 16.31 -18.75 -11.45
C GLY A 97 14.92 -19.32 -11.70
N LEU A 98 14.23 -18.92 -12.76
CA LEU A 98 12.84 -19.34 -13.04
C LEU A 98 12.74 -20.37 -14.17
N GLU A 99 13.70 -20.39 -15.13
CA GLU A 99 13.73 -21.38 -16.19
C GLU A 99 14.20 -22.78 -15.71
N GLU A 100 14.96 -22.83 -14.58
CA GLU A 100 15.47 -24.07 -13.98
C GLU A 100 14.62 -24.63 -12.84
N GLY A 101 13.45 -24.02 -12.56
CA GLY A 101 12.56 -24.43 -11.47
C GLY A 101 12.96 -23.88 -10.10
N PHE A 102 12.12 -24.13 -9.09
CA PHE A 102 12.28 -23.61 -7.70
C PHE A 102 13.53 -24.14 -6.95
N ASP A 103 14.29 -25.04 -7.54
CA ASP A 103 15.47 -25.68 -6.91
C ASP A 103 16.76 -24.84 -7.02
N ASN A 104 16.75 -23.75 -7.79
CA ASN A 104 17.96 -22.99 -8.06
C ASN A 104 18.34 -21.97 -6.96
N LYS A 105 19.66 -21.78 -6.78
CA LYS A 105 20.34 -21.15 -5.63
C LYS A 105 20.18 -19.61 -5.51
N GLU A 106 19.39 -18.94 -6.34
CA GLU A 106 19.07 -17.52 -6.17
C GLU A 106 17.96 -17.30 -5.13
N LYS A 107 18.19 -17.83 -3.93
CA LYS A 107 17.29 -17.77 -2.77
C LYS A 107 17.17 -16.37 -2.14
N GLY A 108 17.42 -15.28 -2.89
CA GLY A 108 17.43 -13.93 -2.35
C GLY A 108 16.24 -13.05 -2.75
N ILE A 109 15.38 -13.52 -3.66
CA ILE A 109 14.29 -12.70 -4.20
C ILE A 109 12.98 -13.09 -3.50
N ILE A 110 12.36 -12.14 -2.81
CA ILE A 110 11.13 -12.36 -2.03
C ILE A 110 10.01 -12.97 -2.89
N PHE A 111 9.86 -12.55 -4.16
CA PHE A 111 8.84 -13.13 -5.03
C PHE A 111 9.00 -14.64 -5.24
N ASN A 112 10.22 -15.18 -5.31
CA ASN A 112 10.44 -16.63 -5.43
C ASN A 112 9.91 -17.39 -4.21
N HIS A 113 10.12 -16.84 -3.01
CA HIS A 113 9.56 -17.41 -1.79
C HIS A 113 8.03 -17.32 -1.76
N LEU A 114 7.44 -16.21 -2.23
CA LEU A 114 5.99 -16.07 -2.39
C LEU A 114 5.44 -17.12 -3.37
N ALA A 115 6.08 -17.27 -4.53
CA ALA A 115 5.69 -18.29 -5.53
C ALA A 115 5.79 -19.71 -4.98
N GLU A 116 6.83 -20.01 -4.20
CA GLU A 116 6.97 -21.29 -3.51
C GLU A 116 5.86 -21.52 -2.48
N ILE A 117 5.52 -20.52 -1.67
CA ILE A 117 4.42 -20.59 -0.71
C ILE A 117 3.10 -20.83 -1.45
N ILE A 118 2.81 -20.08 -2.50
CA ILE A 118 1.59 -20.26 -3.33
C ILE A 118 1.52 -21.68 -3.90
N ARG A 119 2.65 -22.22 -4.38
CA ARG A 119 2.73 -23.59 -4.91
C ARG A 119 2.42 -24.64 -3.86
N ARG A 120 2.94 -24.47 -2.61
CA ARG A 120 2.76 -25.42 -1.50
C ARG A 120 1.35 -25.37 -0.92
N THR A 121 0.79 -24.18 -0.76
CA THR A 121 -0.46 -23.98 -0.03
C THR A 121 -1.70 -23.83 -0.89
N ARG A 122 -1.53 -23.48 -2.17
CA ARG A 122 -2.61 -23.40 -3.18
C ARG A 122 -3.84 -22.59 -2.74
N PRO A 123 -3.67 -21.34 -2.26
CA PRO A 123 -4.80 -20.50 -1.84
C PRO A 123 -5.83 -20.30 -2.97
N ARG A 124 -7.07 -19.93 -2.62
CA ARG A 124 -8.14 -19.63 -3.60
C ARG A 124 -7.78 -18.45 -4.47
N ALA A 125 -7.21 -17.42 -3.84
CA ALA A 125 -6.77 -16.22 -4.54
C ALA A 125 -5.46 -15.68 -3.96
N VAL A 126 -4.80 -14.86 -4.76
CA VAL A 126 -3.55 -14.16 -4.41
C VAL A 126 -3.74 -12.68 -4.72
N PHE A 127 -3.33 -11.81 -3.81
CA PHE A 127 -3.27 -10.37 -3.98
C PHE A 127 -1.85 -9.87 -3.71
N LEU A 128 -1.24 -9.25 -4.72
CA LEU A 128 0.12 -8.74 -4.65
C LEU A 128 0.12 -7.24 -4.92
N GLU A 129 0.89 -6.49 -4.14
CA GLU A 129 1.12 -5.05 -4.32
C GLU A 129 2.60 -4.76 -4.53
N ASN A 130 2.90 -3.77 -5.36
CA ASN A 130 4.26 -3.28 -5.57
C ASN A 130 4.25 -1.83 -6.09
N VAL A 131 5.44 -1.19 -6.16
CA VAL A 131 5.59 0.13 -6.78
C VAL A 131 5.23 0.09 -8.27
N ASP A 132 4.74 1.23 -8.81
CA ASP A 132 4.36 1.35 -10.23
C ASP A 132 5.52 1.09 -11.19
N HIS A 133 6.76 1.31 -10.75
CA HIS A 133 7.95 1.05 -11.55
C HIS A 133 8.11 -0.44 -11.91
N LEU A 134 7.48 -1.38 -11.18
CA LEU A 134 7.54 -2.82 -11.42
C LEU A 134 7.23 -3.17 -12.88
N ILE A 135 6.21 -2.54 -13.48
CA ILE A 135 5.80 -2.81 -14.87
C ILE A 135 6.83 -2.38 -15.92
N ARG A 136 7.80 -1.56 -15.54
CA ARG A 136 8.88 -1.04 -16.41
C ARG A 136 10.26 -1.54 -16.02
N HIS A 137 10.36 -2.17 -14.85
CA HIS A 137 11.63 -2.66 -14.31
C HIS A 137 12.24 -3.68 -15.27
N ASP A 138 13.55 -3.57 -15.54
CA ASP A 138 14.28 -4.36 -16.55
C ASP A 138 13.54 -4.43 -17.91
N LYS A 139 13.07 -3.28 -18.40
CA LYS A 139 12.32 -3.16 -19.67
C LYS A 139 11.03 -4.01 -19.70
N GLY A 140 10.38 -4.18 -18.54
CA GLY A 140 9.16 -4.96 -18.38
C GLY A 140 9.35 -6.45 -18.07
N LYS A 141 10.57 -6.98 -18.15
CA LYS A 141 10.85 -8.41 -17.96
C LYS A 141 10.50 -8.90 -16.55
N THR A 142 10.73 -8.06 -15.52
CA THR A 142 10.38 -8.41 -14.14
C THR A 142 8.90 -8.68 -14.00
N PHE A 143 8.06 -7.82 -14.59
CA PHE A 143 6.62 -7.98 -14.56
C PHE A 143 6.16 -9.21 -15.38
N GLU A 144 6.75 -9.40 -16.56
CA GLU A 144 6.52 -10.59 -17.41
C GLU A 144 6.80 -11.89 -16.66
N VAL A 145 7.90 -11.96 -15.93
CA VAL A 145 8.25 -13.12 -15.10
C VAL A 145 7.18 -13.38 -14.04
N ILE A 146 6.69 -12.36 -13.34
CA ILE A 146 5.65 -12.50 -12.31
C ILE A 146 4.36 -13.04 -12.95
N ILE A 147 3.91 -12.45 -14.06
CA ILE A 147 2.69 -12.88 -14.75
C ILE A 147 2.83 -14.31 -15.23
N ASN A 148 3.92 -14.65 -15.92
CA ASN A 148 4.15 -16.02 -16.42
C ASN A 148 4.26 -17.04 -15.27
N THR A 149 4.84 -16.68 -14.14
CA THR A 149 4.91 -17.57 -12.97
C THR A 149 3.50 -17.85 -12.43
N LEU A 150 2.67 -16.83 -12.27
CA LEU A 150 1.29 -17.02 -11.80
C LEU A 150 0.45 -17.81 -12.81
N GLU A 151 0.49 -17.44 -14.08
CA GLU A 151 -0.36 -18.00 -15.14
C GLU A 151 0.06 -19.41 -15.56
N LYS A 152 1.34 -19.62 -15.84
CA LYS A 152 1.83 -20.88 -16.48
C LYS A 152 2.41 -21.86 -15.47
N VAL A 153 3.11 -21.38 -14.43
CA VAL A 153 3.80 -22.28 -13.49
C VAL A 153 2.87 -22.63 -12.32
N LEU A 154 2.17 -21.64 -11.77
CA LEU A 154 1.30 -21.82 -10.62
C LEU A 154 -0.15 -22.12 -11.00
N ASP A 155 -0.53 -21.95 -12.26
CA ASP A 155 -1.86 -22.22 -12.79
C ASP A 155 -2.96 -21.40 -12.11
N TYR A 156 -2.74 -20.05 -12.06
CA TYR A 156 -3.68 -19.06 -11.60
C TYR A 156 -4.13 -18.18 -12.77
N LYS A 157 -5.40 -17.80 -12.81
CA LYS A 157 -5.92 -16.76 -13.71
C LYS A 157 -5.62 -15.39 -13.10
N VAL A 158 -4.81 -14.60 -13.77
CA VAL A 158 -4.53 -13.20 -13.36
C VAL A 158 -5.58 -12.27 -13.98
N ILE A 159 -6.18 -11.42 -13.17
CA ILE A 159 -7.10 -10.37 -13.62
C ILE A 159 -6.34 -9.36 -14.49
N GLY A 160 -6.90 -9.00 -15.66
CA GLY A 160 -6.26 -8.13 -16.64
C GLY A 160 -5.44 -8.88 -17.69
N VAL A 161 -5.30 -10.21 -17.59
CA VAL A 161 -4.66 -11.03 -18.61
C VAL A 161 -5.70 -11.65 -19.54
N ASN A 162 -5.49 -11.48 -20.83
CA ASN A 162 -6.20 -12.18 -21.90
C ASN A 162 -5.28 -13.22 -22.56
N TYR A 163 -5.77 -13.99 -23.53
CA TYR A 163 -4.98 -15.03 -24.18
C TYR A 163 -5.06 -14.91 -25.71
N GLY A 164 -3.92 -15.09 -26.36
CA GLY A 164 -3.81 -15.25 -27.80
C GLY A 164 -4.41 -16.56 -28.31
N LEU A 165 -4.49 -16.71 -29.62
CA LEU A 165 -4.90 -17.96 -30.25
C LEU A 165 -3.96 -19.12 -29.93
N ASP A 166 -2.73 -18.84 -29.61
CA ASP A 166 -1.68 -19.75 -29.18
C ASP A 166 -1.72 -20.07 -27.67
N GLY A 167 -2.65 -19.45 -26.93
CA GLY A 167 -2.77 -19.57 -25.47
C GLY A 167 -1.79 -18.72 -24.67
N GLU A 168 -0.97 -17.88 -25.31
CA GLU A 168 -0.02 -17.01 -24.64
C GLU A 168 -0.73 -15.82 -23.93
N PRO A 169 -0.27 -15.43 -22.71
CA PRO A 169 -0.81 -14.29 -21.99
C PRO A 169 -0.62 -12.98 -22.75
N ILE A 170 -1.71 -12.24 -22.94
CA ILE A 170 -1.72 -10.89 -23.53
C ILE A 170 -2.22 -9.92 -22.47
N TYR A 171 -1.44 -8.87 -22.15
CA TYR A 171 -1.80 -7.85 -21.17
C TYR A 171 -1.07 -6.54 -21.46
N ASN A 172 -1.62 -5.44 -20.92
CA ASN A 172 -0.92 -4.16 -20.85
C ASN A 172 -0.56 -3.87 -19.39
N GLY A 173 0.72 -3.74 -19.07
CA GLY A 173 1.17 -3.51 -17.69
C GLY A 173 0.54 -2.28 -17.01
N ARG A 174 0.10 -1.28 -17.77
CA ARG A 174 -0.58 -0.09 -17.21
C ARG A 174 -1.93 -0.42 -16.60
N ASP A 175 -2.60 -1.47 -17.08
CA ASP A 175 -3.91 -1.89 -16.59
C ASP A 175 -3.84 -2.49 -15.16
N PHE A 176 -2.63 -2.70 -14.65
CA PHE A 176 -2.34 -3.13 -13.28
C PHE A 176 -2.00 -1.97 -12.34
N VAL A 177 -1.91 -0.72 -12.84
CA VAL A 177 -1.51 0.42 -12.03
C VAL A 177 -2.72 1.22 -11.62
N ARG A 178 -2.83 1.49 -10.30
CA ARG A 178 -3.86 2.35 -9.71
C ARG A 178 -3.22 3.47 -8.93
N ASN A 179 -3.86 4.63 -8.92
CA ASN A 179 -3.35 5.82 -8.25
C ASN A 179 -4.30 6.22 -7.11
N SER A 180 -3.76 6.39 -5.90
CA SER A 180 -4.55 6.72 -4.70
C SER A 180 -5.48 7.91 -4.87
N LYS A 181 -5.12 8.88 -5.72
CA LYS A 181 -5.96 10.06 -6.00
C LYS A 181 -7.32 9.73 -6.62
N ASN A 182 -7.44 8.57 -7.28
CA ASN A 182 -8.69 8.11 -7.87
C ASN A 182 -9.54 7.32 -6.86
N PHE A 183 -9.03 7.12 -5.63
CA PHE A 183 -9.67 6.32 -4.58
C PHE A 183 -9.92 7.15 -3.32
N GLY A 184 -10.27 8.42 -3.51
CA GLY A 184 -10.71 9.31 -2.43
C GLY A 184 -9.61 9.85 -1.52
N ILE A 185 -8.34 9.73 -1.90
CA ILE A 185 -7.18 10.23 -1.15
C ILE A 185 -6.39 11.24 -2.01
N PRO A 186 -6.17 12.48 -1.56
CA PRO A 186 -5.43 13.49 -2.33
C PRO A 186 -3.92 13.23 -2.33
N GLN A 187 -3.51 12.07 -2.84
CA GLN A 187 -2.12 11.65 -2.99
C GLN A 187 -1.87 11.06 -4.37
N ASN A 188 -0.92 11.61 -5.11
CA ASN A 188 -0.43 11.02 -6.35
C ASN A 188 0.53 9.87 -6.02
N ARG A 189 -0.04 8.68 -5.75
CA ARG A 189 0.70 7.46 -5.38
C ARG A 189 0.27 6.30 -6.29
N PRO A 190 0.89 6.16 -7.47
CA PRO A 190 0.65 5.01 -8.33
C PRO A 190 1.29 3.74 -7.73
N ARG A 191 0.56 2.63 -7.80
CA ARG A 191 0.99 1.29 -7.37
C ARG A 191 0.50 0.22 -8.32
N THR A 192 1.28 -0.84 -8.46
CA THR A 192 0.91 -2.03 -9.22
C THR A 192 0.16 -3.00 -8.32
N TYR A 193 -1.00 -3.46 -8.77
CA TYR A 193 -1.81 -4.46 -8.09
C TYR A 193 -2.01 -5.66 -8.98
N ILE A 194 -1.79 -6.86 -8.45
CA ILE A 194 -1.97 -8.13 -9.17
C ILE A 194 -2.93 -8.99 -8.34
N MET A 195 -4.01 -9.41 -8.96
CA MET A 195 -4.98 -10.31 -8.35
C MET A 195 -5.10 -11.55 -9.23
N ALA A 196 -5.05 -12.73 -8.61
CA ALA A 196 -5.09 -13.99 -9.33
C ALA A 196 -5.94 -15.04 -8.59
N PHE A 197 -6.64 -15.88 -9.34
CA PHE A 197 -7.53 -16.94 -8.86
C PHE A 197 -7.08 -18.31 -9.29
N ASN A 198 -7.20 -19.30 -8.41
CA ASN A 198 -6.71 -20.66 -8.60
C ASN A 198 -7.53 -21.43 -9.65
N ARG A 199 -6.94 -21.77 -10.82
CA ARG A 199 -7.63 -22.51 -11.87
C ARG A 199 -7.99 -23.93 -11.49
N GLN A 200 -7.16 -24.60 -10.70
CA GLN A 200 -7.45 -25.98 -10.29
C GLN A 200 -8.67 -26.05 -9.39
N ARG A 201 -8.96 -24.96 -8.63
CA ARG A 201 -10.13 -24.89 -7.77
C ARG A 201 -11.41 -24.58 -8.54
N TYR A 202 -11.36 -23.57 -9.41
CA TYR A 202 -12.57 -23.01 -10.02
C TYR A 202 -12.85 -23.51 -11.43
N GLY A 203 -11.82 -23.97 -12.15
CA GLY A 203 -11.90 -24.29 -13.56
C GLY A 203 -11.90 -23.05 -14.47
N ASN A 204 -11.47 -23.24 -15.72
CA ASN A 204 -11.36 -22.13 -16.67
C ASN A 204 -12.72 -21.50 -16.99
N ASP A 205 -13.77 -22.30 -17.16
CA ASP A 205 -15.11 -21.83 -17.55
C ASP A 205 -15.72 -20.89 -16.50
N ALA A 206 -15.57 -21.22 -15.21
CA ALA A 206 -16.04 -20.35 -14.14
C ALA A 206 -15.25 -19.02 -14.07
N LEU A 207 -13.93 -19.11 -14.29
CA LEU A 207 -13.05 -17.94 -14.27
C LEU A 207 -13.22 -17.01 -15.49
N LEU A 208 -13.86 -17.45 -16.56
CA LEU A 208 -14.25 -16.57 -17.67
C LEU A 208 -15.44 -15.67 -17.33
N ASN A 209 -16.21 -15.99 -16.28
CA ASN A 209 -17.39 -15.24 -15.88
C ASN A 209 -17.07 -14.10 -14.90
N ILE A 210 -15.90 -14.08 -14.25
CA ILE A 210 -15.48 -12.97 -13.38
C ILE A 210 -15.03 -11.78 -14.22
N GLU A 211 -15.19 -10.59 -13.66
CA GLU A 211 -14.68 -9.36 -14.28
C GLU A 211 -13.17 -9.42 -14.44
N ASN A 212 -12.67 -9.20 -15.64
CA ASN A 212 -11.25 -9.29 -15.97
C ASN A 212 -10.55 -7.92 -16.03
N HIS A 213 -11.01 -6.96 -15.22
CA HIS A 213 -10.41 -5.64 -15.10
C HIS A 213 -10.47 -5.15 -13.67
N LEU A 214 -9.33 -4.72 -13.11
CA LEU A 214 -9.30 -4.16 -11.75
C LEU A 214 -10.05 -2.82 -11.70
N PRO A 215 -10.71 -2.45 -10.58
CA PRO A 215 -11.36 -1.15 -10.44
C PRO A 215 -10.38 0.00 -10.68
N GLU A 216 -10.78 1.03 -11.41
CA GLU A 216 -9.95 2.19 -11.74
C GLU A 216 -10.07 3.33 -10.74
N GLU A 217 -11.23 3.43 -10.11
CA GLU A 217 -11.58 4.46 -9.14
C GLU A 217 -12.66 3.95 -8.19
N ASN A 218 -12.92 4.70 -7.15
CA ASN A 218 -14.13 4.52 -6.33
C ASN A 218 -15.06 5.75 -6.50
N ASP A 219 -16.29 5.64 -5.99
CA ASP A 219 -17.35 6.65 -6.09
C ASP A 219 -17.43 7.60 -4.87
N TRP A 220 -16.40 7.61 -4.03
CA TRP A 220 -16.37 8.39 -2.80
C TRP A 220 -15.00 9.00 -2.51
N TYR A 221 -14.98 10.08 -1.73
CA TYR A 221 -13.77 10.77 -1.28
C TYR A 221 -13.69 10.74 0.23
N LEU A 222 -12.53 10.41 0.78
CA LEU A 222 -12.25 10.57 2.19
C LEU A 222 -11.89 12.03 2.48
N TYR A 223 -11.16 12.66 1.56
CA TYR A 223 -10.83 14.07 1.53
C TYR A 223 -10.97 14.59 0.10
N GLU A 224 -11.62 15.75 -0.07
CA GLU A 224 -11.78 16.37 -1.39
C GLU A 224 -10.45 16.90 -1.92
N ASP A 225 -9.64 17.49 -1.04
CA ASP A 225 -8.27 17.89 -1.35
C ASP A 225 -7.31 17.77 -0.15
N LEU A 226 -6.05 18.14 -0.38
CA LEU A 226 -5.01 18.01 0.65
C LEU A 226 -5.27 18.89 1.88
N ASN A 227 -5.90 20.05 1.72
CA ASN A 227 -6.12 20.98 2.84
C ASN A 227 -7.07 20.39 3.88
N ASP A 228 -8.02 19.52 3.45
CA ASP A 228 -9.01 18.90 4.34
C ASP A 228 -8.37 17.94 5.36
N LEU A 229 -7.20 17.41 5.04
CA LEU A 229 -6.51 16.48 5.94
C LEU A 229 -5.46 17.14 6.83
N LEU A 230 -5.07 18.41 6.57
CA LEU A 230 -4.05 19.08 7.35
C LEU A 230 -4.50 19.26 8.80
N GLU A 231 -3.55 19.18 9.71
CA GLU A 231 -3.82 19.43 11.14
C GLU A 231 -3.97 20.93 11.39
N PHE A 232 -5.06 21.32 12.07
CA PHE A 232 -5.43 22.73 12.29
C PHE A 232 -4.35 23.51 13.07
N HIS A 233 -3.61 22.86 13.97
CA HIS A 233 -2.51 23.46 14.74
C HIS A 233 -1.32 22.51 14.77
N ALA A 234 -0.50 22.54 13.71
CA ALA A 234 0.73 21.79 13.71
C ALA A 234 1.76 22.39 14.68
N GLU A 235 2.45 21.55 15.45
CA GLU A 235 3.46 22.00 16.39
C GLU A 235 4.60 22.79 15.68
N PRO A 236 5.19 23.80 16.34
CA PRO A 236 6.28 24.63 15.78
C PRO A 236 7.46 23.85 15.24
N LYS A 237 7.74 22.65 15.77
CA LYS A 237 8.84 21.78 15.32
C LYS A 237 8.74 21.35 13.85
N TYR A 238 7.52 21.31 13.28
CA TYR A 238 7.29 20.93 11.88
C TYR A 238 7.55 22.08 10.90
N TYR A 239 7.52 23.35 11.36
CA TYR A 239 7.82 24.51 10.53
C TYR A 239 9.31 24.56 10.19
N MET A 240 9.62 24.95 8.97
CA MET A 240 11.00 25.01 8.49
C MET A 240 11.73 26.21 9.11
N ALA A 241 12.99 26.00 9.50
CA ALA A 241 13.88 27.10 9.83
C ALA A 241 14.15 27.97 8.59
N SER A 242 14.17 29.29 8.73
CA SER A 242 14.37 30.25 7.64
C SER A 242 15.63 29.96 6.82
N GLY A 243 16.77 29.75 7.48
CA GLY A 243 18.03 29.45 6.79
C GLY A 243 18.04 28.12 6.04
N TYR A 244 17.32 27.10 6.54
CA TYR A 244 17.18 25.85 5.79
C TYR A 244 16.26 26.05 4.57
N PHE A 245 15.15 26.77 4.75
CA PHE A 245 14.24 27.05 3.64
C PHE A 245 14.91 27.85 2.52
N GLU A 246 15.69 28.88 2.86
CA GLU A 246 16.52 29.62 1.89
C GLU A 246 17.52 28.71 1.15
N THR A 247 18.10 27.73 1.84
CA THR A 247 19.00 26.75 1.21
C THR A 247 18.25 25.92 0.18
N LEU A 248 17.01 25.50 0.48
CA LEU A 248 16.16 24.77 -0.48
C LEU A 248 15.79 25.62 -1.70
N ILE A 249 15.50 26.91 -1.51
CA ILE A 249 15.23 27.84 -2.62
C ILE A 249 16.43 27.93 -3.55
N LYS A 250 17.61 28.21 -3.01
CA LYS A 250 18.87 28.31 -3.77
C LYS A 250 19.21 26.98 -4.48
N HIS A 251 18.94 25.84 -3.82
CA HIS A 251 19.12 24.52 -4.43
C HIS A 251 18.20 24.32 -5.63
N LYS A 252 16.91 24.63 -5.49
CA LYS A 252 15.92 24.51 -6.56
C LYS A 252 16.28 25.38 -7.77
N GLU A 253 16.68 26.62 -7.54
CA GLU A 253 17.15 27.55 -8.59
C GLU A 253 18.36 26.98 -9.33
N ARG A 254 19.38 26.51 -8.59
CA ARG A 254 20.59 25.92 -9.17
C ARG A 254 20.28 24.67 -10.00
N GLU A 255 19.39 23.80 -9.55
CA GLU A 255 19.04 22.60 -10.30
C GLU A 255 18.18 22.93 -11.53
N HIS A 256 17.31 23.93 -11.42
CA HIS A 256 16.54 24.43 -12.57
C HIS A 256 17.47 24.98 -13.67
N THR A 257 18.51 25.74 -13.34
CA THR A 257 19.49 26.24 -14.32
C THR A 257 20.28 25.13 -15.02
N LYS A 258 20.37 23.93 -14.42
CA LYS A 258 20.98 22.73 -15.02
C LYS A 258 20.00 21.89 -15.85
N GLY A 259 18.72 22.30 -15.95
CA GLY A 259 17.70 21.51 -16.60
C GLY A 259 17.14 20.35 -15.76
N ASN A 260 17.52 20.28 -14.48
CA ASN A 260 17.04 19.25 -13.56
C ASN A 260 15.76 19.70 -12.85
N GLY A 261 14.76 18.85 -12.81
CA GLY A 261 13.50 19.09 -12.09
C GLY A 261 13.55 18.80 -10.58
N PHE A 262 14.75 18.73 -9.98
CA PHE A 262 14.93 18.42 -8.56
C PHE A 262 14.75 19.65 -7.68
N GLY A 263 14.02 19.49 -6.57
CA GLY A 263 13.85 20.53 -5.58
C GLY A 263 12.70 20.25 -4.62
N TYR A 264 12.46 21.17 -3.70
CA TYR A 264 11.30 21.14 -2.85
C TYR A 264 10.01 21.48 -3.63
N ARG A 265 8.88 21.04 -3.12
CA ARG A 265 7.55 21.40 -3.62
C ARG A 265 6.63 21.72 -2.46
N ILE A 266 5.98 22.88 -2.51
CA ILE A 266 4.85 23.20 -1.66
C ILE A 266 3.62 22.73 -2.43
N VAL A 267 2.92 21.73 -1.87
CA VAL A 267 1.90 21.00 -2.63
C VAL A 267 0.54 21.69 -2.63
N ASN A 268 0.32 22.64 -1.70
CA ASN A 268 -0.88 23.47 -1.59
C ASN A 268 -0.54 24.96 -1.62
N GLU A 269 0.36 25.38 -2.50
CA GLU A 269 0.63 26.82 -2.70
C GLU A 269 -0.67 27.57 -2.97
N PRO A 270 -0.84 28.81 -2.46
CA PRO A 270 -2.01 29.63 -2.77
C PRO A 270 -2.27 29.74 -4.27
N GLY A 271 -3.49 29.45 -4.69
CA GLY A 271 -3.89 29.42 -6.11
C GLY A 271 -3.87 28.06 -6.78
N ILE A 272 -3.41 27.00 -6.07
CA ILE A 272 -3.60 25.63 -6.55
C ILE A 272 -5.02 25.18 -6.18
N GLU A 273 -5.83 24.91 -7.19
CA GLU A 273 -7.14 24.28 -7.03
C GLU A 273 -6.95 22.76 -6.81
N HIS A 274 -7.66 22.19 -5.82
CA HIS A 274 -7.60 20.77 -5.45
C HIS A 274 -6.17 20.22 -5.28
N PRO A 275 -5.42 20.74 -4.28
CA PRO A 275 -4.05 20.33 -4.06
C PRO A 275 -3.94 18.84 -3.70
N VAL A 276 -2.92 18.20 -4.28
CA VAL A 276 -2.63 16.76 -4.12
C VAL A 276 -1.18 16.57 -3.72
N ALA A 277 -0.95 15.76 -2.70
CA ALA A 277 0.40 15.39 -2.28
C ALA A 277 1.09 14.51 -3.33
N ASN A 278 2.42 14.60 -3.40
CA ASN A 278 3.20 13.58 -4.09
C ASN A 278 3.28 12.30 -3.25
N THR A 279 3.70 11.21 -3.88
CA THR A 279 3.99 9.95 -3.16
C THR A 279 4.86 10.21 -1.93
N ILE A 280 4.36 9.82 -0.76
CA ILE A 280 5.17 9.78 0.47
C ILE A 280 6.14 8.61 0.43
N MET A 281 7.37 8.82 0.92
CA MET A 281 8.48 7.88 0.73
C MET A 281 8.98 7.29 2.04
N ALA A 282 9.48 6.06 1.98
CA ALA A 282 10.02 5.31 3.11
C ALA A 282 11.36 5.81 3.67
N THR A 283 11.86 6.94 3.21
CA THR A 283 13.21 7.44 3.55
C THR A 283 13.34 8.02 4.96
N GLY A 284 12.29 7.90 5.80
CA GLY A 284 12.32 8.22 7.24
C GLY A 284 12.61 9.68 7.60
N GLY A 285 12.72 10.56 6.60
CA GLY A 285 13.07 11.96 6.85
C GLY A 285 13.60 12.70 5.62
N SER A 286 14.38 12.08 4.76
CA SER A 286 14.76 12.66 3.47
C SER A 286 13.60 12.55 2.48
N GLY A 287 13.34 13.60 1.70
CA GLY A 287 12.25 13.65 0.73
C GLY A 287 10.93 14.22 1.24
N LYS A 288 10.84 14.64 2.52
CA LYS A 288 9.71 15.42 3.05
C LYS A 288 9.54 16.74 2.32
N GLU A 289 10.64 17.31 1.84
CA GLU A 289 10.69 18.55 1.09
C GLU A 289 9.91 18.49 -0.24
N ARG A 290 9.56 17.29 -0.72
CA ARG A 290 8.67 17.12 -1.88
C ARG A 290 7.18 17.31 -1.56
N ASN A 291 6.85 17.36 -0.27
CA ASN A 291 5.49 17.51 0.26
C ASN A 291 5.48 18.58 1.36
N LEU A 292 6.10 19.73 1.11
CA LEU A 292 5.91 20.88 2.00
C LEU A 292 4.50 21.42 1.85
N VAL A 293 3.96 21.94 2.95
CA VAL A 293 2.65 22.58 2.96
C VAL A 293 2.76 24.03 3.39
N TYR A 294 1.93 24.86 2.77
CA TYR A 294 1.66 26.22 3.18
C TYR A 294 0.59 26.20 4.26
N ASP A 295 0.96 26.61 5.45
CA ASP A 295 0.10 26.61 6.66
C ASP A 295 0.51 27.77 7.56
N PRO A 296 0.20 29.00 7.18
CA PRO A 296 0.53 30.18 7.99
C PRO A 296 -0.32 30.21 9.26
N GLN A 297 0.34 30.28 10.41
CA GLN A 297 -0.29 30.44 11.72
C GLN A 297 0.25 31.70 12.40
N ASP A 298 -0.62 32.43 13.08
CA ASP A 298 -0.24 33.65 13.82
C ASP A 298 0.82 33.33 14.87
N GLY A 299 1.86 34.15 14.90
CA GLY A 299 2.94 34.05 15.88
C GLY A 299 4.00 32.96 15.60
N ILE A 300 3.87 32.19 14.51
CA ILE A 300 4.88 31.16 14.15
C ILE A 300 6.11 31.77 13.51
N GLY A 301 5.94 32.70 12.55
CA GLY A 301 7.06 33.34 11.84
C GLY A 301 8.03 34.04 12.80
N GLY A 302 9.32 33.87 12.61
CA GLY A 302 10.36 34.46 13.43
C GLY A 302 10.58 33.78 14.81
N THR A 303 9.74 32.78 15.17
CA THR A 303 9.89 32.07 16.45
C THR A 303 11.20 31.29 16.51
N ILE A 304 11.90 31.36 17.65
CA ILE A 304 13.12 30.60 17.91
C ILE A 304 12.76 29.36 18.72
N ILE A 305 13.13 28.19 18.24
CA ILE A 305 12.96 26.93 18.97
C ILE A 305 14.29 26.19 19.12
N PRO A 306 14.54 25.50 20.24
CA PRO A 306 15.85 24.90 20.54
C PRO A 306 16.35 23.90 19.48
N SER A 307 15.44 23.25 18.75
CA SER A 307 15.77 22.25 17.74
C SER A 307 16.19 22.82 16.37
N LYS A 308 16.15 24.14 16.18
CA LYS A 308 16.45 24.83 14.91
C LYS A 308 17.58 25.85 15.07
N LYS A 309 18.47 25.93 14.08
CA LYS A 309 19.61 26.87 14.12
C LYS A 309 19.25 28.32 13.79
N THR A 310 18.17 28.54 13.06
CA THR A 310 17.65 29.87 12.70
C THR A 310 16.18 29.93 13.06
N PRO A 311 15.60 31.14 13.22
CA PRO A 311 14.17 31.28 13.48
C PRO A 311 13.32 30.56 12.45
N LEU A 312 12.09 30.23 12.78
CA LEU A 312 11.14 29.66 11.85
C LEU A 312 10.83 30.66 10.73
N ASN A 313 10.58 30.14 9.52
CA ASN A 313 10.27 30.99 8.37
C ASN A 313 8.94 31.72 8.57
N ASP A 314 8.87 32.93 8.03
CA ASP A 314 7.72 33.83 8.08
C ASP A 314 6.64 33.55 7.03
N LYS A 315 6.90 32.61 6.12
CA LYS A 315 5.98 32.22 5.05
C LYS A 315 5.01 31.12 5.45
N GLY A 316 5.10 30.58 6.66
CA GLY A 316 4.25 29.50 7.14
C GLY A 316 4.50 28.17 6.42
N ILE A 317 5.74 27.92 5.94
CA ILE A 317 6.07 26.67 5.25
C ILE A 317 6.54 25.63 6.25
N ARG A 318 5.92 24.46 6.20
CA ARG A 318 6.27 23.31 7.06
C ARG A 318 6.31 21.97 6.31
N VAL A 319 6.90 20.97 6.96
CA VAL A 319 6.72 19.57 6.57
C VAL A 319 5.36 19.07 7.07
N MET A 320 4.78 18.11 6.38
CA MET A 320 3.62 17.40 6.91
C MET A 320 3.98 16.60 8.15
N THR A 321 3.06 16.50 9.11
CA THR A 321 3.23 15.68 10.31
C THR A 321 3.14 14.19 9.99
N PRO A 322 3.64 13.29 10.87
CA PRO A 322 3.41 11.86 10.71
C PRO A 322 1.91 11.52 10.65
N ARG A 323 1.08 12.22 11.44
CA ARG A 323 -0.35 11.98 11.48
C ARG A 323 -1.04 12.34 10.15
N GLU A 324 -0.60 13.43 9.49
CA GLU A 324 -1.04 13.79 8.13
C GLU A 324 -0.62 12.74 7.08
N TRP A 325 0.57 12.15 7.22
CA TRP A 325 0.97 11.02 6.40
C TRP A 325 0.08 9.79 6.64
N GLY A 326 -0.30 9.56 7.90
CA GLY A 326 -1.26 8.50 8.26
C GLY A 326 -2.64 8.72 7.63
N LYS A 327 -3.11 9.98 7.55
CA LYS A 327 -4.34 10.34 6.82
C LYS A 327 -4.22 10.08 5.32
N LEU A 328 -3.07 10.42 4.71
CA LEU A 328 -2.79 10.13 3.28
C LEU A 328 -2.75 8.63 2.96
N GLN A 329 -2.54 7.76 3.94
CA GLN A 329 -2.59 6.31 3.76
C GLN A 329 -3.89 5.69 4.27
N GLY A 330 -4.79 6.48 4.88
CA GLY A 330 -6.06 5.98 5.42
C GLY A 330 -5.93 5.22 6.74
N PHE A 331 -4.80 5.27 7.44
CA PHE A 331 -4.67 4.72 8.79
C PHE A 331 -5.37 5.60 9.81
N VAL A 332 -5.12 6.90 9.75
CA VAL A 332 -5.64 7.91 10.66
C VAL A 332 -6.98 8.44 10.14
N ASN A 333 -7.95 8.57 11.02
CA ASN A 333 -9.30 9.05 10.77
C ASN A 333 -10.11 8.22 9.76
N TYR A 334 -9.72 6.96 9.51
CA TYR A 334 -10.45 6.08 8.60
C TYR A 334 -10.45 4.62 9.07
N ALA A 335 -9.32 3.92 8.95
CA ALA A 335 -9.29 2.47 9.08
C ALA A 335 -9.46 1.97 10.53
N PHE A 336 -9.08 2.78 11.51
CA PHE A 336 -9.09 2.42 12.93
C PHE A 336 -10.13 3.23 13.74
N ILE A 337 -11.19 3.66 13.10
CA ILE A 337 -12.30 4.29 13.82
C ILE A 337 -13.14 3.19 14.46
N ASP A 338 -13.38 3.29 15.78
CA ASP A 338 -14.21 2.34 16.53
C ASP A 338 -15.74 2.58 16.35
N ALA A 339 -16.55 1.79 17.06
CA ALA A 339 -18.01 1.89 17.03
C ALA A 339 -18.51 3.27 17.52
N ASP A 340 -17.79 3.91 18.43
CA ASP A 340 -18.12 5.24 18.97
C ASP A 340 -17.68 6.38 18.06
N GLY A 341 -17.06 6.08 16.92
CA GLY A 341 -16.56 7.08 15.97
C GLY A 341 -15.19 7.64 16.31
N ILE A 342 -14.49 7.06 17.27
CA ILE A 342 -13.17 7.52 17.73
C ILE A 342 -12.07 6.83 16.95
N ASP A 343 -11.11 7.63 16.44
CA ASP A 343 -9.90 7.11 15.81
C ASP A 343 -8.97 6.52 16.87
N ARG A 344 -8.74 5.21 16.80
CA ARG A 344 -7.87 4.43 17.70
C ARG A 344 -6.47 4.21 17.15
N PHE A 345 -6.16 4.74 15.96
CA PHE A 345 -4.81 4.59 15.44
C PHE A 345 -3.79 5.34 16.31
N SER A 346 -2.78 4.61 16.77
CA SER A 346 -1.61 5.17 17.44
C SER A 346 -0.37 4.32 17.18
N PHE A 347 0.79 4.92 17.33
CA PHE A 347 2.06 4.19 17.40
C PHE A 347 2.41 3.88 18.85
N PRO A 348 3.14 2.78 19.12
CA PRO A 348 3.82 2.59 20.40
C PRO A 348 4.75 3.78 20.73
N GLU A 349 4.93 4.08 22.02
CA GLU A 349 5.77 5.21 22.47
C GLU A 349 7.23 5.13 21.98
N GLU A 350 7.74 3.92 21.79
CA GLU A 350 9.09 3.62 21.32
C GLU A 350 9.31 3.95 19.85
N ILE A 351 8.26 4.18 19.08
CA ILE A 351 8.35 4.46 17.64
C ILE A 351 8.63 5.94 17.41
N SER A 352 9.88 6.25 17.08
CA SER A 352 10.30 7.62 16.80
C SER A 352 9.57 8.22 15.59
N PRO A 353 9.44 9.57 15.50
CA PRO A 353 8.83 10.23 14.33
C PRO A 353 9.47 9.81 12.98
N ALA A 354 10.77 9.54 12.95
CA ALA A 354 11.44 9.05 11.76
C ALA A 354 10.95 7.67 11.34
N GLN A 355 10.73 6.78 12.32
CA GLN A 355 10.14 5.46 12.06
C GLN A 355 8.67 5.55 11.65
N GLN A 356 7.88 6.46 12.23
CA GLN A 356 6.50 6.70 11.83
C GLN A 356 6.41 7.09 10.35
N TYR A 357 7.23 8.03 9.89
CA TYR A 357 7.31 8.40 8.48
C TYR A 357 7.75 7.22 7.59
N LYS A 358 8.78 6.46 8.02
CA LYS A 358 9.25 5.28 7.28
C LYS A 358 8.14 4.25 7.13
N GLN A 359 7.41 3.95 8.18
CA GLN A 359 6.33 2.96 8.18
C GLN A 359 5.16 3.38 7.28
N PHE A 360 4.71 4.63 7.35
CA PHE A 360 3.70 5.14 6.42
C PHE A 360 4.19 5.19 4.97
N GLY A 361 5.45 5.55 4.74
CA GLY A 361 6.03 5.56 3.40
C GLY A 361 6.12 4.18 2.75
N ASN A 362 6.41 3.13 3.55
CA ASN A 362 6.42 1.73 3.12
C ASN A 362 5.02 1.15 2.96
N SER A 363 4.01 1.73 3.60
CA SER A 363 2.67 1.17 3.62
C SER A 363 1.89 1.47 2.34
N VAL A 364 0.68 0.94 2.27
CA VAL A 364 -0.27 1.11 1.17
C VAL A 364 -1.34 2.14 1.53
N THR A 365 -2.10 2.61 0.53
CA THR A 365 -3.28 3.44 0.73
C THR A 365 -4.49 2.53 0.97
N ILE A 366 -4.97 2.46 2.21
CA ILE A 366 -6.03 1.53 2.65
C ILE A 366 -7.32 1.65 1.82
N PRO A 367 -7.84 2.86 1.46
CA PRO A 367 -9.01 2.96 0.58
C PRO A 367 -8.88 2.25 -0.76
N VAL A 368 -7.69 2.24 -1.36
CA VAL A 368 -7.44 1.46 -2.59
C VAL A 368 -7.54 -0.03 -2.31
N ILE A 369 -6.93 -0.50 -1.21
CA ILE A 369 -6.95 -1.92 -0.83
C ILE A 369 -8.38 -2.38 -0.53
N GLU A 370 -9.18 -1.57 0.17
CA GLU A 370 -10.59 -1.89 0.46
C GLU A 370 -11.39 -2.06 -0.83
N THR A 371 -11.23 -1.14 -1.81
CA THR A 371 -11.90 -1.28 -3.11
C THR A 371 -11.45 -2.54 -3.87
N MET A 372 -10.16 -2.91 -3.79
CA MET A 372 -9.67 -4.17 -4.37
C MET A 372 -10.24 -5.41 -3.65
N ALA A 373 -10.40 -5.33 -2.33
CA ALA A 373 -11.01 -6.42 -1.56
C ALA A 373 -12.50 -6.57 -1.88
N GLU A 374 -13.26 -5.48 -2.03
CA GLU A 374 -14.65 -5.49 -2.50
C GLU A 374 -14.77 -6.13 -3.89
N PHE A 375 -13.84 -5.81 -4.79
CA PHE A 375 -13.77 -6.46 -6.10
C PHE A 375 -13.54 -7.97 -5.98
N MET A 376 -12.62 -8.41 -5.12
CA MET A 376 -12.35 -9.84 -4.88
C MET A 376 -13.61 -10.55 -4.33
N ILE A 377 -14.37 -9.91 -3.45
CA ILE A 377 -15.64 -10.44 -2.93
C ILE A 377 -16.63 -10.66 -4.08
N ASN A 378 -16.75 -9.70 -4.99
CA ASN A 378 -17.63 -9.84 -6.15
C ASN A 378 -17.19 -11.00 -7.05
N CYS A 379 -15.88 -11.20 -7.25
CA CYS A 379 -15.38 -12.39 -7.94
C CYS A 379 -15.75 -13.68 -7.21
N PHE A 380 -15.64 -13.75 -5.88
CA PHE A 380 -16.02 -14.92 -5.09
C PHE A 380 -17.52 -15.20 -5.12
N ARG A 381 -18.37 -14.17 -5.25
CA ARG A 381 -19.83 -14.36 -5.49
C ARG A 381 -20.08 -15.03 -6.85
N VAL A 382 -19.48 -14.52 -7.90
CA VAL A 382 -19.59 -15.11 -9.25
C VAL A 382 -19.07 -16.55 -9.27
N LEU A 383 -18.01 -16.84 -8.50
CA LEU A 383 -17.42 -18.17 -8.39
C LEU A 383 -18.19 -19.13 -7.45
N GLY A 384 -19.26 -18.66 -6.79
CA GLY A 384 -20.12 -19.47 -5.92
C GLY A 384 -19.60 -19.70 -4.50
N ASP A 385 -18.54 -19.02 -4.08
CA ASP A 385 -18.02 -19.11 -2.69
C ASP A 385 -18.86 -18.27 -1.69
N ILE A 386 -19.58 -17.28 -2.18
CA ILE A 386 -20.53 -16.45 -1.42
C ILE A 386 -21.90 -16.60 -2.07
N PRO A 387 -22.99 -16.84 -1.29
CA PRO A 387 -24.34 -16.85 -1.83
C PRO A 387 -24.67 -15.52 -2.53
N ASN A 388 -25.41 -15.58 -3.64
CA ASN A 388 -26.03 -14.41 -4.23
C ASN A 388 -27.14 -13.92 -3.30
N GLU A 389 -27.15 -12.63 -2.97
CA GLU A 389 -28.23 -11.99 -2.24
C GLU A 389 -29.56 -12.03 -3.00
#